data_a4d92e3d2b93ac3f2307ad5890288ce5
#
_entry.id   a4d92e3d2b93ac3f2307ad5890288ce5
#
_cell.length_a   1.000
_cell.length_b   1.000
_cell.length_c   1.000
_cell.angle_alpha   90.00
_cell.angle_beta   90.00
_cell.angle_gamma   90.00
#
_symmetry.space_group_name_H-M   'P 1'
#
loop_
_entity.id
_entity.type
_entity.pdbx_description
1 polymer ?
#
loop_
_entity_poly.entity_id
_entity_poly.type
_entity_poly.pdbx_seq_one_letter_code
_entity_poly.pdbx_strand_id
1 'polypeptide(L)'
;MKTFSTKCRKSLITLACVIAAIALVAVPQNVSAKKKKIGIQLYSVMDAMNKNPQKSIERLAAMGYNSAELVQWGGDPKVFGMPADEFKKLCDANSMKIVSTHSSIQEDKNKEEEIMNRWRELFKIQKACGGKYFVIPSYGVDYTVQGLQDMCNYFNKVGKIAKEYGLTLGYHNHSNEFQKLKDSDDVMWEYLVEHTDPQYVCFELDVYWCAKGGKDPVEYLKKYPKRIQLLHIKDDFVIGEGTVVNFENVFNQFYKNKMKDFFVEIEIPQSLREKTNADGSKYNNDQIMEEMFKAAEKSMQYLKNAKFVK
;
A
#
# COMPACT_ATOMS: atom_id res chain seq x y z
N MET A 1 -83.94 -27.46 -59.80
CA MET A 1 -83.74 -26.65 -61.02
C MET A 1 -82.36 -25.97 -60.94
N LYS A 2 -81.54 -26.25 -62.00
CA LYS A 2 -80.34 -25.54 -62.42
C LYS A 2 -79.24 -25.28 -61.38
N THR A 3 -78.20 -26.13 -61.27
CA THR A 3 -76.88 -26.04 -61.97
C THR A 3 -76.26 -24.66 -62.04
N PHE A 4 -75.14 -24.46 -61.43
CA PHE A 4 -73.96 -23.97 -62.19
C PHE A 4 -72.63 -24.28 -61.43
N SER A 5 -71.80 -24.98 -62.16
CA SER A 5 -70.38 -25.20 -61.87
C SER A 5 -69.57 -23.95 -62.11
N THR A 6 -68.61 -23.72 -61.37
CA THR A 6 -67.40 -23.02 -61.85
C THR A 6 -66.16 -23.47 -61.12
N LYS A 7 -65.25 -23.95 -61.91
CA LYS A 7 -63.87 -24.27 -61.59
C LYS A 7 -63.15 -23.05 -61.07
N CYS A 8 -62.47 -23.20 -59.99
CA CYS A 8 -61.51 -22.20 -59.57
C CYS A 8 -60.10 -22.80 -59.58
N ARG A 9 -59.24 -22.19 -60.36
CA ARG A 9 -57.86 -22.53 -60.60
C ARG A 9 -57.04 -22.53 -59.38
N LYS A 10 -56.19 -23.52 -59.17
CA LYS A 10 -55.07 -23.53 -58.27
C LYS A 10 -54.01 -22.55 -58.72
N SER A 11 -53.75 -21.51 -57.89
CA SER A 11 -52.59 -20.66 -58.06
C SER A 11 -51.60 -21.08 -56.98
N LEU A 12 -50.48 -21.69 -57.40
CA LEU A 12 -49.35 -21.94 -56.55
C LEU A 12 -48.63 -20.61 -56.29
N ILE A 13 -48.69 -20.15 -55.07
CA ILE A 13 -47.77 -19.09 -54.62
C ILE A 13 -46.62 -19.79 -53.91
N THR A 14 -45.48 -19.77 -54.59
CA THR A 14 -44.21 -20.24 -54.03
C THR A 14 -43.72 -19.21 -53.04
N LEU A 15 -43.80 -19.53 -51.75
CA LEU A 15 -43.24 -18.70 -50.67
C LEU A 15 -41.75 -19.00 -50.56
N ALA A 16 -40.91 -18.14 -51.13
CA ALA A 16 -39.47 -18.21 -50.95
C ALA A 16 -39.09 -17.74 -49.52
N CYS A 17 -38.78 -18.70 -48.64
CA CYS A 17 -38.18 -18.38 -47.32
C CYS A 17 -36.74 -17.92 -47.55
N VAL A 18 -36.50 -16.61 -47.46
CA VAL A 18 -35.17 -16.03 -47.30
C VAL A 18 -34.73 -16.21 -45.85
N ILE A 19 -33.92 -17.23 -45.59
CA ILE A 19 -33.24 -17.37 -44.33
C ILE A 19 -32.11 -16.34 -44.29
N ALA A 20 -32.33 -15.19 -43.66
CA ALA A 20 -31.29 -14.26 -43.32
C ALA A 20 -30.47 -14.86 -42.17
N ALA A 21 -29.33 -15.47 -42.46
CA ALA A 21 -28.34 -15.86 -41.48
C ALA A 21 -27.75 -14.58 -40.83
N ILE A 22 -28.25 -14.18 -39.71
CA ILE A 22 -27.62 -13.16 -38.86
C ILE A 22 -26.37 -13.80 -38.27
N ALA A 23 -25.23 -13.55 -38.89
CA ALA A 23 -23.92 -13.84 -38.29
C ALA A 23 -23.81 -12.93 -37.06
N LEU A 24 -24.07 -13.48 -35.85
CA LEU A 24 -23.66 -12.85 -34.60
C LEU A 24 -22.12 -12.78 -34.64
N VAL A 25 -21.61 -11.65 -35.05
CA VAL A 25 -20.22 -11.29 -34.78
C VAL A 25 -20.15 -11.14 -33.25
N ALA A 26 -19.64 -12.15 -32.56
CA ALA A 26 -19.28 -12.06 -31.16
C ALA A 26 -18.19 -10.99 -31.04
N VAL A 27 -18.59 -9.76 -30.79
CA VAL A 27 -17.67 -8.73 -30.34
C VAL A 27 -17.03 -9.28 -29.07
N PRO A 28 -15.72 -9.48 -29.00
CA PRO A 28 -15.11 -9.91 -27.77
C PRO A 28 -15.47 -8.86 -26.72
N GLN A 29 -16.32 -9.23 -25.77
CA GLN A 29 -16.48 -8.43 -24.56
C GLN A 29 -15.08 -8.37 -23.95
N ASN A 30 -14.44 -7.22 -24.06
CA ASN A 30 -13.30 -6.90 -23.25
C ASN A 30 -13.77 -7.04 -21.79
N VAL A 31 -13.60 -8.22 -21.23
CA VAL A 31 -13.69 -8.42 -19.79
C VAL A 31 -12.62 -7.50 -19.22
N SER A 32 -13.04 -6.32 -18.79
CA SER A 32 -12.15 -5.38 -18.12
C SER A 32 -11.51 -6.14 -16.97
N ALA A 33 -10.25 -6.53 -17.15
CA ALA A 33 -9.51 -7.22 -16.10
C ALA A 33 -9.63 -6.37 -14.83
N LYS A 34 -10.08 -6.97 -13.75
CA LYS A 34 -10.27 -6.28 -12.47
C LYS A 34 -8.97 -5.55 -12.15
N LYS A 35 -9.04 -4.23 -12.03
CA LYS A 35 -7.87 -3.38 -11.76
C LYS A 35 -7.22 -3.86 -10.46
N LYS A 36 -5.95 -4.27 -10.52
CA LYS A 36 -5.19 -4.69 -9.34
C LYS A 36 -5.10 -3.54 -8.35
N LYS A 37 -5.19 -3.85 -7.07
CA LYS A 37 -5.02 -2.87 -6.00
C LYS A 37 -3.55 -2.83 -5.61
N ILE A 38 -2.84 -1.81 -6.07
CA ILE A 38 -1.40 -1.62 -5.81
C ILE A 38 -1.21 -0.24 -5.18
N GLY A 39 -0.70 -0.22 -3.96
CA GLY A 39 -0.39 0.98 -3.22
C GLY A 39 1.07 1.39 -3.35
N ILE A 40 1.35 2.64 -2.97
CA ILE A 40 2.70 3.17 -2.84
C ILE A 40 2.85 3.94 -1.54
N GLN A 41 4.00 3.76 -0.86
CA GLN A 41 4.43 4.62 0.23
C GLN A 41 5.02 5.91 -0.36
N LEU A 42 4.45 7.06 0.00
CA LEU A 42 4.84 8.35 -0.60
C LEU A 42 6.21 8.84 -0.17
N TYR A 43 6.82 8.23 0.85
CA TYR A 43 8.23 8.44 1.17
C TYR A 43 9.14 8.16 -0.02
N SER A 44 8.78 7.18 -0.86
CA SER A 44 9.52 6.82 -2.06
C SER A 44 9.75 8.00 -3.04
N VAL A 45 8.89 9.01 -3.00
CA VAL A 45 8.98 10.22 -3.84
C VAL A 45 8.79 11.50 -3.01
N MET A 46 9.20 11.48 -1.75
CA MET A 46 8.91 12.52 -0.76
C MET A 46 9.35 13.91 -1.19
N ASP A 47 10.56 14.07 -1.77
CA ASP A 47 11.05 15.38 -2.19
C ASP A 47 10.21 15.94 -3.35
N ALA A 48 9.74 15.08 -4.26
CA ALA A 48 8.84 15.51 -5.33
C ALA A 48 7.45 15.85 -4.79
N MET A 49 6.96 15.09 -3.79
CA MET A 49 5.71 15.40 -3.09
C MET A 49 5.77 16.75 -2.39
N ASN A 50 6.85 17.05 -1.68
CA ASN A 50 7.05 18.34 -1.01
C ASN A 50 7.15 19.50 -2.02
N LYS A 51 7.73 19.26 -3.20
CA LYS A 51 7.89 20.28 -4.25
C LYS A 51 6.59 20.55 -5.01
N ASN A 52 5.86 19.51 -5.39
CA ASN A 52 4.61 19.60 -6.12
C ASN A 52 3.74 18.36 -5.92
N PRO A 53 2.91 18.31 -4.86
CA PRO A 53 2.09 17.15 -4.54
C PRO A 53 1.10 16.80 -5.66
N GLN A 54 0.52 17.82 -6.34
CA GLN A 54 -0.43 17.58 -7.42
C GLN A 54 0.22 16.80 -8.57
N LYS A 55 1.32 17.29 -9.13
CA LYS A 55 2.00 16.59 -10.24
C LYS A 55 2.50 15.20 -9.84
N SER A 56 2.94 15.05 -8.59
CA SER A 56 3.45 13.77 -8.10
C SER A 56 2.32 12.74 -7.99
N ILE A 57 1.17 13.10 -7.45
CA ILE A 57 -0.02 12.23 -7.37
C ILE A 57 -0.55 11.89 -8.77
N GLU A 58 -0.68 12.87 -9.66
CA GLU A 58 -1.10 12.66 -11.05
C GLU A 58 -0.17 11.65 -11.76
N ARG A 59 1.16 11.80 -11.57
CA ARG A 59 2.15 10.91 -12.17
C ARG A 59 2.06 9.48 -11.63
N LEU A 60 1.95 9.29 -10.31
CA LEU A 60 1.80 7.98 -9.69
C LEU A 60 0.50 7.30 -10.12
N ALA A 61 -0.60 8.03 -10.17
CA ALA A 61 -1.89 7.52 -10.63
C ALA A 61 -1.85 7.10 -12.10
N ALA A 62 -1.17 7.86 -12.97
CA ALA A 62 -0.97 7.53 -14.38
C ALA A 62 -0.17 6.23 -14.58
N MET A 63 0.79 5.91 -13.70
CA MET A 63 1.50 4.63 -13.68
C MET A 63 0.58 3.46 -13.32
N GLY A 64 -0.50 3.72 -12.55
CA GLY A 64 -1.49 2.73 -12.13
C GLY A 64 -1.60 2.52 -10.63
N TYR A 65 -0.83 3.20 -9.79
CA TYR A 65 -1.03 3.19 -8.35
C TYR A 65 -2.42 3.74 -8.00
N ASN A 66 -3.12 3.08 -7.09
CA ASN A 66 -4.50 3.43 -6.75
C ASN A 66 -4.79 3.46 -5.25
N SER A 67 -3.75 3.31 -4.45
CA SER A 67 -3.77 3.60 -3.02
C SER A 67 -2.41 4.15 -2.57
N ALA A 68 -2.43 4.90 -1.50
CA ALA A 68 -1.23 5.52 -0.94
C ALA A 68 -1.17 5.34 0.57
N GLU A 69 0.05 5.22 1.04
CA GLU A 69 0.42 5.46 2.41
C GLU A 69 1.18 6.78 2.48
N LEU A 70 0.74 7.64 3.37
CA LEU A 70 1.33 8.96 3.59
C LEU A 70 2.59 8.85 4.44
N VAL A 71 3.35 9.92 4.45
CA VAL A 71 4.37 10.17 5.46
C VAL A 71 4.16 11.57 6.02
N GLN A 72 4.17 11.68 7.35
CA GLN A 72 3.90 12.94 8.03
C GLN A 72 4.85 13.09 9.23
N TRP A 73 5.79 14.02 9.11
CA TRP A 73 6.78 14.28 10.13
C TRP A 73 6.51 15.60 10.84
N GLY A 74 6.89 15.67 12.12
CA GLY A 74 6.98 16.93 12.86
C GLY A 74 5.66 17.54 13.34
N GLY A 75 4.51 16.89 13.11
CA GLY A 75 3.22 17.41 13.58
C GLY A 75 2.69 18.61 12.80
N ASP A 76 3.16 18.84 11.57
CA ASP A 76 2.55 19.82 10.66
C ASP A 76 1.08 19.43 10.44
N PRO A 77 0.11 20.36 10.65
CA PRO A 77 -1.30 20.10 10.37
C PRO A 77 -1.62 19.90 8.88
N LYS A 78 -0.65 20.14 8.01
CA LYS A 78 -0.77 20.00 6.57
C LYS A 78 -0.12 18.68 6.09
N VAL A 79 -0.67 18.13 5.03
CA VAL A 79 -0.14 16.98 4.30
C VAL A 79 0.54 17.50 3.04
N PHE A 80 1.86 17.41 2.96
CA PHE A 80 2.67 17.98 1.87
C PHE A 80 2.31 19.44 1.56
N GLY A 81 2.16 20.26 2.62
CA GLY A 81 1.82 21.68 2.52
C GLY A 81 0.36 22.01 2.23
N MET A 82 -0.52 21.02 2.06
CA MET A 82 -1.95 21.18 1.78
C MET A 82 -2.81 20.85 3.01
N PRO A 83 -3.98 21.50 3.18
CA PRO A 83 -5.00 21.03 4.12
C PRO A 83 -5.40 19.58 3.81
N ALA A 84 -5.67 18.78 4.84
CA ALA A 84 -5.94 17.35 4.71
C ALA A 84 -7.12 17.02 3.77
N ASP A 85 -8.19 17.82 3.82
CA ASP A 85 -9.36 17.64 2.96
C ASP A 85 -9.09 18.00 1.49
N GLU A 86 -8.24 19.00 1.23
CA GLU A 86 -7.80 19.35 -0.11
C GLU A 86 -6.88 18.26 -0.69
N PHE A 87 -5.93 17.76 0.11
CA PHE A 87 -5.09 16.66 -0.29
C PHE A 87 -5.90 15.39 -0.59
N LYS A 88 -6.92 15.12 0.23
CA LYS A 88 -7.86 14.02 -0.05
C LYS A 88 -8.59 14.22 -1.37
N LYS A 89 -9.12 15.42 -1.64
CA LYS A 89 -9.79 15.71 -2.93
C LYS A 89 -8.85 15.51 -4.13
N LEU A 90 -7.59 15.92 -4.00
CA LEU A 90 -6.58 15.67 -5.03
C LEU A 90 -6.39 14.16 -5.30
N CYS A 91 -6.25 13.37 -4.23
CA CYS A 91 -6.11 11.92 -4.35
C CYS A 91 -7.37 11.27 -4.95
N ASP A 92 -8.55 11.65 -4.49
CA ASP A 92 -9.84 11.13 -4.99
C ASP A 92 -10.03 11.45 -6.48
N ALA A 93 -9.69 12.66 -6.93
CA ALA A 93 -9.75 13.07 -8.34
C ALA A 93 -8.84 12.20 -9.23
N ASN A 94 -7.77 11.67 -8.67
CA ASN A 94 -6.84 10.76 -9.34
C ASN A 94 -7.13 9.26 -9.07
N SER A 95 -8.28 8.93 -8.47
CA SER A 95 -8.67 7.57 -8.10
C SER A 95 -7.64 6.87 -7.18
N MET A 96 -6.92 7.63 -6.38
CA MET A 96 -5.95 7.17 -5.40
C MET A 96 -6.55 7.25 -4.00
N LYS A 97 -6.67 6.11 -3.29
CA LYS A 97 -7.19 6.07 -1.93
C LYS A 97 -6.07 6.21 -0.92
N ILE A 98 -6.22 7.10 0.03
CA ILE A 98 -5.34 7.13 1.20
C ILE A 98 -5.79 6.01 2.15
N VAL A 99 -4.86 5.16 2.57
CA VAL A 99 -5.14 3.99 3.41
C VAL A 99 -4.44 4.09 4.76
N SER A 100 -3.18 4.51 4.76
CA SER A 100 -2.32 4.57 5.92
C SER A 100 -1.45 5.83 5.92
N THR A 101 -0.77 6.09 7.02
CA THR A 101 0.29 7.11 7.13
C THR A 101 1.40 6.64 8.04
N HIS A 102 2.63 6.95 7.70
CA HIS A 102 3.79 6.82 8.57
C HIS A 102 4.03 8.10 9.36
N SER A 103 4.10 7.98 10.68
CA SER A 103 4.62 9.01 11.58
C SER A 103 4.96 8.40 12.94
N SER A 104 5.79 9.07 13.71
CA SER A 104 6.09 8.65 15.08
C SER A 104 6.24 9.84 16.01
N ILE A 105 5.85 9.63 17.27
CA ILE A 105 6.14 10.54 18.37
C ILE A 105 6.75 9.71 19.48
N GLN A 106 7.95 10.08 19.92
CA GLN A 106 8.62 9.42 21.03
C GLN A 106 7.89 9.75 22.33
N GLU A 107 7.76 8.75 23.23
CA GLU A 107 7.22 8.97 24.57
C GLU A 107 8.11 9.94 25.36
N ASP A 108 7.49 10.86 26.08
CA ASP A 108 8.11 11.63 27.13
C ASP A 108 7.16 11.61 28.35
N LYS A 109 7.51 10.85 29.37
CA LYS A 109 6.68 10.67 30.57
C LYS A 109 6.44 11.98 31.34
N ASN A 110 7.29 13.00 31.13
CA ASN A 110 7.13 14.32 31.74
C ASN A 110 6.17 15.23 30.96
N LYS A 111 5.83 14.85 29.72
CA LYS A 111 4.97 15.60 28.80
C LYS A 111 3.82 14.75 28.24
N GLU A 112 3.37 13.77 29.01
CA GLU A 112 2.41 12.78 28.53
C GLU A 112 1.17 13.42 27.89
N GLU A 113 0.55 14.41 28.55
CA GLU A 113 -0.65 15.06 28.01
C GLU A 113 -0.39 15.79 26.68
N GLU A 114 0.74 16.52 26.59
CA GLU A 114 1.17 17.19 25.37
C GLU A 114 1.36 16.16 24.23
N ILE A 115 2.06 15.06 24.51
CA ILE A 115 2.30 13.97 23.56
C ILE A 115 0.98 13.35 23.08
N MET A 116 0.06 13.03 24.01
CA MET A 116 -1.24 12.46 23.65
C MET A 116 -2.10 13.44 22.84
N ASN A 117 -2.02 14.74 23.11
CA ASN A 117 -2.71 15.76 22.31
C ASN A 117 -2.13 15.86 20.89
N ARG A 118 -0.81 15.77 20.72
CA ARG A 118 -0.18 15.71 19.40
C ARG A 118 -0.63 14.47 18.61
N TRP A 119 -0.75 13.30 19.24
CA TRP A 119 -1.33 12.11 18.63
C TRP A 119 -2.76 12.34 18.15
N ARG A 120 -3.61 12.97 18.99
CA ARG A 120 -4.99 13.29 18.60
C ARG A 120 -5.06 14.19 17.36
N GLU A 121 -4.17 15.19 17.26
CA GLU A 121 -4.12 16.05 16.07
C GLU A 121 -3.71 15.26 14.81
N LEU A 122 -2.70 14.40 14.89
CA LEU A 122 -2.31 13.55 13.77
C LEU A 122 -3.44 12.58 13.35
N PHE A 123 -4.15 12.01 14.31
CA PHE A 123 -5.29 11.13 14.02
C PHE A 123 -6.47 11.86 13.35
N LYS A 124 -6.73 13.11 13.74
CA LYS A 124 -7.72 13.97 13.04
C LYS A 124 -7.35 14.18 11.58
N ILE A 125 -6.08 14.48 11.31
CA ILE A 125 -5.57 14.68 9.94
C ILE A 125 -5.73 13.38 9.14
N GLN A 126 -5.26 12.25 9.65
CA GLN A 126 -5.36 10.97 8.95
C GLN A 126 -6.81 10.57 8.68
N LYS A 127 -7.71 10.80 9.65
CA LYS A 127 -9.14 10.59 9.46
C LYS A 127 -9.72 11.49 8.38
N ALA A 128 -9.34 12.77 8.34
CA ALA A 128 -9.78 13.72 7.31
C ALA A 128 -9.29 13.28 5.91
N CYS A 129 -8.09 12.71 5.81
CA CYS A 129 -7.59 12.09 4.59
C CYS A 129 -8.33 10.80 4.19
N GLY A 130 -9.15 10.22 5.06
CA GLY A 130 -9.90 8.99 4.81
C GLY A 130 -9.12 7.70 5.09
N GLY A 131 -7.98 7.79 5.78
CA GLY A 131 -7.14 6.65 6.17
C GLY A 131 -7.81 5.73 7.19
N LYS A 132 -7.29 4.51 7.29
CA LYS A 132 -7.72 3.47 8.23
C LYS A 132 -6.65 3.13 9.24
N TYR A 133 -5.40 3.29 8.85
CA TYR A 133 -4.24 2.92 9.65
C TYR A 133 -3.37 4.13 9.92
N PHE A 134 -2.70 4.07 11.04
CA PHE A 134 -1.65 5.01 11.41
C PHE A 134 -0.45 4.20 11.87
N VAL A 135 0.63 4.18 11.11
CA VAL A 135 1.76 3.27 11.32
C VAL A 135 2.96 4.04 11.86
N ILE A 136 3.55 3.51 12.91
CA ILE A 136 4.83 3.98 13.46
C ILE A 136 5.95 3.27 12.70
N PRO A 137 6.76 3.98 11.87
CA PRO A 137 7.77 3.34 11.04
C PRO A 137 9.06 3.03 11.78
N SER A 138 9.30 3.69 12.90
CA SER A 138 10.45 3.46 13.76
C SER A 138 10.22 4.05 15.14
N TYR A 139 10.84 3.45 16.15
CA TYR A 139 10.74 3.92 17.54
C TYR A 139 12.04 3.67 18.29
N GLY A 140 12.54 4.71 18.95
CA GLY A 140 13.74 4.62 19.78
C GLY A 140 13.45 3.89 21.08
N VAL A 141 14.04 2.71 21.26
CA VAL A 141 13.85 1.89 22.45
C VAL A 141 15.14 1.13 22.79
N ASP A 142 15.34 0.85 24.05
CA ASP A 142 16.38 -0.07 24.48
C ASP A 142 15.91 -1.52 24.24
N TYR A 143 16.73 -2.32 23.56
CA TYR A 143 16.37 -3.69 23.20
C TYR A 143 16.55 -4.64 24.40
N THR A 144 15.79 -4.34 25.45
CA THR A 144 15.66 -5.16 26.66
C THR A 144 14.19 -5.50 26.87
N VAL A 145 13.90 -6.52 27.66
CA VAL A 145 12.52 -6.90 28.02
C VAL A 145 11.77 -5.70 28.61
N GLN A 146 12.39 -4.96 29.53
CA GLN A 146 11.74 -3.78 30.14
C GLN A 146 11.49 -2.67 29.12
N GLY A 147 12.46 -2.37 28.25
CA GLY A 147 12.29 -1.35 27.21
C GLY A 147 11.14 -1.69 26.25
N LEU A 148 11.04 -2.96 25.84
CA LEU A 148 9.94 -3.39 24.97
C LEU A 148 8.60 -3.42 25.70
N GLN A 149 8.56 -3.77 26.98
CA GLN A 149 7.33 -3.70 27.76
C GLN A 149 6.81 -2.25 27.86
N ASP A 150 7.71 -1.28 28.10
CA ASP A 150 7.34 0.14 28.10
C ASP A 150 6.83 0.58 26.72
N MET A 151 7.49 0.17 25.64
CA MET A 151 7.05 0.42 24.26
C MET A 151 5.66 -0.18 23.97
N CYS A 152 5.41 -1.42 24.37
CA CYS A 152 4.10 -2.07 24.22
C CYS A 152 3.01 -1.31 24.99
N ASN A 153 3.28 -0.89 26.22
CA ASN A 153 2.35 -0.12 27.03
C ASN A 153 2.02 1.23 26.38
N TYR A 154 3.04 1.91 25.86
CA TYR A 154 2.87 3.15 25.12
C TYR A 154 2.05 2.96 23.86
N PHE A 155 2.35 1.94 23.05
CA PHE A 155 1.62 1.65 21.82
C PHE A 155 0.17 1.26 22.09
N ASN A 156 -0.10 0.50 23.15
CA ASN A 156 -1.47 0.18 23.57
C ASN A 156 -2.25 1.45 23.95
N LYS A 157 -1.61 2.39 24.69
CA LYS A 157 -2.20 3.68 25.04
C LYS A 157 -2.53 4.51 23.79
N VAL A 158 -1.55 4.69 22.89
CA VAL A 158 -1.72 5.45 21.65
C VAL A 158 -2.75 4.78 20.72
N GLY A 159 -2.71 3.46 20.60
CA GLY A 159 -3.65 2.69 19.79
C GLY A 159 -5.09 2.76 20.29
N LYS A 160 -5.30 2.84 21.60
CA LYS A 160 -6.61 3.09 22.20
C LYS A 160 -7.17 4.44 21.77
N ILE A 161 -6.34 5.49 21.74
CA ILE A 161 -6.72 6.82 21.27
C ILE A 161 -6.99 6.76 19.75
N ALA A 162 -6.13 6.11 18.95
CA ALA A 162 -6.35 5.96 17.51
C ALA A 162 -7.74 5.36 17.18
N LYS A 163 -8.17 4.37 17.97
CA LYS A 163 -9.48 3.73 17.82
C LYS A 163 -10.65 4.70 18.03
N GLU A 164 -10.52 5.73 18.87
CA GLU A 164 -11.54 6.77 19.05
C GLU A 164 -11.79 7.56 17.76
N TYR A 165 -10.79 7.64 16.90
CA TYR A 165 -10.85 8.26 15.56
C TYR A 165 -11.23 7.26 14.45
N GLY A 166 -11.47 5.98 14.80
CA GLY A 166 -11.75 4.91 13.85
C GLY A 166 -10.51 4.44 13.08
N LEU A 167 -9.31 4.67 13.65
CA LEU A 167 -8.03 4.22 13.11
C LEU A 167 -7.52 3.00 13.88
N THR A 168 -6.67 2.22 13.25
CA THR A 168 -5.86 1.18 13.90
C THR A 168 -4.41 1.63 13.91
N LEU A 169 -3.78 1.61 15.08
CA LEU A 169 -2.34 1.86 15.18
C LEU A 169 -1.58 0.67 14.61
N GLY A 170 -0.54 0.92 13.82
CA GLY A 170 0.36 -0.10 13.31
C GLY A 170 1.81 0.16 13.74
N TYR A 171 2.63 -0.89 13.63
CA TYR A 171 4.09 -0.78 13.72
C TYR A 171 4.72 -1.44 12.51
N HIS A 172 5.69 -0.76 11.89
CA HIS A 172 6.46 -1.21 10.74
C HIS A 172 7.86 -1.62 11.19
N ASN A 173 8.42 -2.63 10.57
CA ASN A 173 9.76 -3.14 10.88
C ASN A 173 10.82 -2.69 9.88
N HIS A 174 12.04 -2.59 10.39
CA HIS A 174 13.27 -2.73 9.66
C HIS A 174 13.96 -4.07 10.00
N SER A 175 15.24 -4.21 9.73
CA SER A 175 15.96 -5.46 9.98
C SER A 175 16.31 -5.69 11.46
N ASN A 176 16.46 -4.61 12.21
CA ASN A 176 16.90 -4.67 13.62
C ASN A 176 15.90 -5.35 14.54
N GLU A 177 14.60 -5.23 14.24
CA GLU A 177 13.52 -5.81 15.03
C GLU A 177 13.53 -7.35 15.02
N PHE A 178 14.29 -7.97 14.12
CA PHE A 178 14.45 -9.42 14.06
C PHE A 178 15.65 -9.95 14.84
N GLN A 179 16.33 -9.09 15.60
CA GLN A 179 17.39 -9.47 16.53
C GLN A 179 16.82 -9.89 17.88
N LYS A 180 17.61 -10.71 18.60
CA LYS A 180 17.31 -11.06 19.99
C LYS A 180 17.47 -9.85 20.90
N LEU A 181 16.75 -9.86 22.01
CA LEU A 181 16.91 -8.86 23.07
C LEU A 181 18.26 -9.04 23.76
N LYS A 182 18.74 -7.99 24.43
CA LYS A 182 20.02 -7.99 25.14
C LYS A 182 20.03 -8.88 26.39
N ASP A 183 18.85 -9.08 26.96
CA ASP A 183 18.61 -9.74 28.26
C ASP A 183 17.63 -10.91 28.18
N SER A 184 17.26 -11.35 26.95
CA SER A 184 16.37 -12.49 26.71
C SER A 184 16.69 -13.14 25.34
N ASP A 185 16.26 -14.37 25.16
CA ASP A 185 16.27 -15.05 23.87
C ASP A 185 15.15 -14.63 22.92
N ASP A 186 14.22 -13.79 23.38
CA ASP A 186 13.09 -13.31 22.60
C ASP A 186 13.56 -12.42 21.45
N VAL A 187 12.89 -12.53 20.31
CA VAL A 187 13.08 -11.63 19.16
C VAL A 187 12.18 -10.40 19.35
N MET A 188 12.72 -9.20 19.19
CA MET A 188 12.00 -7.94 19.42
C MET A 188 10.64 -7.91 18.70
N TRP A 189 10.60 -8.22 17.40
CA TRP A 189 9.35 -8.20 16.62
C TRP A 189 8.29 -9.15 17.20
N GLU A 190 8.71 -10.38 17.55
CA GLU A 190 7.80 -11.38 18.12
C GLU A 190 7.27 -10.92 19.47
N TYR A 191 8.14 -10.36 20.31
CA TYR A 191 7.77 -9.78 21.60
C TYR A 191 6.70 -8.69 21.42
N LEU A 192 6.90 -7.75 20.49
CA LEU A 192 5.92 -6.68 20.22
C LEU A 192 4.58 -7.24 19.75
N VAL A 193 4.59 -8.23 18.86
CA VAL A 193 3.37 -8.87 18.36
C VAL A 193 2.60 -9.56 19.48
N GLU A 194 3.30 -10.20 20.40
CA GLU A 194 2.70 -11.02 21.47
C GLU A 194 2.26 -10.18 22.68
N HIS A 195 2.90 -9.03 22.94
CA HIS A 195 2.65 -8.20 24.13
C HIS A 195 1.87 -6.90 23.86
N THR A 196 1.53 -6.60 22.60
CA THR A 196 0.60 -5.50 22.29
C THR A 196 -0.82 -5.99 22.15
N ASP A 197 -1.81 -5.16 22.54
CA ASP A 197 -3.23 -5.51 22.47
C ASP A 197 -3.72 -5.56 21.00
N PRO A 198 -4.20 -6.71 20.52
CA PRO A 198 -4.70 -6.86 19.15
C PRO A 198 -5.95 -6.02 18.83
N GLN A 199 -6.62 -5.46 19.83
CA GLN A 199 -7.75 -4.54 19.63
C GLN A 199 -7.29 -3.16 19.18
N TYR A 200 -6.05 -2.79 19.45
CA TYR A 200 -5.52 -1.43 19.26
C TYR A 200 -4.34 -1.38 18.32
N VAL A 201 -3.51 -2.44 18.29
CA VAL A 201 -2.24 -2.46 17.55
C VAL A 201 -2.23 -3.59 16.53
N CYS A 202 -1.89 -3.27 15.30
CA CYS A 202 -1.58 -4.22 14.23
C CYS A 202 -0.12 -4.05 13.78
N PHE A 203 0.27 -4.80 12.75
CA PHE A 203 1.63 -4.76 12.22
C PHE A 203 1.60 -4.59 10.71
N GLU A 204 2.51 -3.80 10.22
CA GLU A 204 2.88 -3.70 8.83
C GLU A 204 4.23 -4.40 8.64
N LEU A 205 4.21 -5.50 7.91
CA LEU A 205 5.43 -6.26 7.66
C LEU A 205 6.11 -5.74 6.40
N ASP A 206 7.30 -5.15 6.55
CA ASP A 206 8.21 -4.97 5.43
C ASP A 206 8.91 -6.29 5.14
N VAL A 207 8.60 -6.86 3.96
CA VAL A 207 9.09 -8.20 3.58
C VAL A 207 10.57 -8.24 3.26
N TYR A 208 11.12 -7.12 2.74
CA TYR A 208 12.54 -7.00 2.44
C TYR A 208 13.36 -6.88 3.72
N TRP A 209 12.97 -5.98 4.61
CA TRP A 209 13.68 -5.82 5.87
C TRP A 209 13.54 -7.04 6.79
N CYS A 210 12.44 -7.76 6.74
CA CYS A 210 12.29 -9.06 7.40
C CYS A 210 13.34 -10.06 6.88
N ALA A 211 13.46 -10.18 5.56
CA ALA A 211 14.45 -11.07 4.94
C ALA A 211 15.89 -10.62 5.23
N LYS A 212 16.19 -9.32 5.19
CA LYS A 212 17.49 -8.74 5.58
C LYS A 212 17.82 -8.96 7.05
N GLY A 213 16.81 -9.05 7.90
CA GLY A 213 16.92 -9.45 9.31
C GLY A 213 17.13 -10.96 9.52
N GLY A 214 17.27 -11.74 8.43
CA GLY A 214 17.54 -13.18 8.47
C GLY A 214 16.28 -14.04 8.73
N LYS A 215 15.09 -13.51 8.48
CA LYS A 215 13.82 -14.21 8.68
C LYS A 215 13.04 -14.38 7.37
N ASP A 216 12.20 -15.40 7.30
CA ASP A 216 11.29 -15.62 6.17
C ASP A 216 9.98 -14.86 6.38
N PRO A 217 9.65 -13.84 5.55
CA PRO A 217 8.40 -13.12 5.69
C PRO A 217 7.16 -14.01 5.53
N VAL A 218 7.24 -15.09 4.78
CA VAL A 218 6.13 -16.03 4.61
C VAL A 218 5.82 -16.77 5.90
N GLU A 219 6.84 -17.15 6.67
CA GLU A 219 6.66 -17.79 7.97
C GLU A 219 6.00 -16.83 8.97
N TYR A 220 6.40 -15.55 8.97
CA TYR A 220 5.76 -14.53 9.81
C TYR A 220 4.30 -14.31 9.43
N LEU A 221 3.98 -14.26 8.15
CA LEU A 221 2.60 -14.17 7.66
C LEU A 221 1.75 -15.40 8.06
N LYS A 222 2.34 -16.59 8.12
CA LYS A 222 1.67 -17.80 8.62
C LYS A 222 1.49 -17.78 10.14
N LYS A 223 2.53 -17.34 10.88
CA LYS A 223 2.53 -17.31 12.35
C LYS A 223 1.53 -16.28 12.90
N TYR A 224 1.44 -15.10 12.26
CA TYR A 224 0.66 -13.97 12.78
C TYR A 224 -0.43 -13.45 11.82
N PRO A 225 -1.30 -14.30 11.25
CA PRO A 225 -2.21 -13.96 10.15
C PRO A 225 -3.26 -12.89 10.49
N LYS A 226 -3.51 -12.63 11.77
CA LYS A 226 -4.48 -11.62 12.25
C LYS A 226 -3.79 -10.34 12.74
N ARG A 227 -2.51 -10.44 13.11
CA ARG A 227 -1.75 -9.31 13.62
C ARG A 227 -1.13 -8.50 12.51
N ILE A 228 -0.62 -9.15 11.45
CA ILE A 228 -0.08 -8.49 10.26
C ILE A 228 -1.25 -8.14 9.34
N GLN A 229 -1.51 -6.84 9.16
CA GLN A 229 -2.63 -6.34 8.38
C GLN A 229 -2.21 -5.59 7.12
N LEU A 230 -0.98 -5.10 7.08
CA LEU A 230 -0.38 -4.35 5.98
C LEU A 230 0.95 -4.99 5.58
N LEU A 231 1.37 -4.79 4.32
CA LEU A 231 2.71 -5.11 3.87
C LEU A 231 3.38 -3.91 3.21
N HIS A 232 4.68 -3.76 3.46
CA HIS A 232 5.57 -3.10 2.52
C HIS A 232 6.19 -4.12 1.59
N ILE A 233 5.98 -3.88 0.30
CA ILE A 233 6.61 -4.62 -0.80
C ILE A 233 7.80 -3.80 -1.24
N LYS A 234 8.97 -4.27 -0.85
CA LYS A 234 10.26 -3.60 -1.01
C LYS A 234 11.29 -4.58 -1.56
N ASP A 235 12.26 -4.06 -2.29
CA ASP A 235 13.42 -4.78 -2.81
C ASP A 235 14.67 -3.89 -2.65
N ASP A 236 15.81 -4.29 -3.18
CA ASP A 236 17.04 -3.48 -3.15
C ASP A 236 16.82 -2.08 -3.76
N PHE A 237 16.08 -2.00 -4.87
CA PHE A 237 15.66 -0.74 -5.47
C PHE A 237 14.35 -0.89 -6.25
N VAL A 238 14.35 -1.61 -7.37
CA VAL A 238 13.16 -1.88 -8.19
C VAL A 238 12.56 -3.22 -7.79
N ILE A 239 11.28 -3.27 -7.54
CA ILE A 239 10.59 -4.52 -7.17
C ILE A 239 10.75 -5.57 -8.28
N GLY A 240 11.29 -6.74 -7.90
CA GLY A 240 11.50 -7.88 -8.79
C GLY A 240 12.85 -7.90 -9.50
N GLU A 241 13.73 -6.92 -9.29
CA GLU A 241 15.11 -6.95 -9.79
C GLU A 241 16.08 -7.59 -8.78
N GLY A 242 15.72 -7.64 -7.49
CA GLY A 242 16.50 -8.31 -6.44
C GLY A 242 16.19 -9.81 -6.30
N THR A 243 16.93 -10.45 -5.41
CA THR A 243 16.81 -11.91 -5.16
C THR A 243 16.49 -12.23 -3.70
N VAL A 244 16.33 -11.22 -2.86
CA VAL A 244 16.16 -11.39 -1.40
C VAL A 244 14.79 -11.91 -1.03
N VAL A 245 13.73 -11.45 -1.75
CA VAL A 245 12.34 -11.77 -1.45
C VAL A 245 11.71 -12.60 -2.57
N ASN A 246 11.08 -13.71 -2.21
CA ASN A 246 10.19 -14.43 -3.13
C ASN A 246 8.78 -13.83 -3.08
N PHE A 247 8.52 -12.84 -3.95
CA PHE A 247 7.24 -12.14 -3.98
C PHE A 247 6.05 -13.04 -4.30
N GLU A 248 6.21 -14.08 -5.12
CA GLU A 248 5.13 -15.02 -5.41
C GLU A 248 4.65 -15.73 -4.14
N ASN A 249 5.58 -16.25 -3.33
CA ASN A 249 5.23 -16.89 -2.06
C ASN A 249 4.61 -15.92 -1.06
N VAL A 250 5.12 -14.70 -0.98
CA VAL A 250 4.57 -13.63 -0.14
C VAL A 250 3.12 -13.32 -0.53
N PHE A 251 2.86 -13.05 -1.82
CA PHE A 251 1.50 -12.72 -2.28
C PHE A 251 0.54 -13.90 -2.16
N ASN A 252 0.99 -15.13 -2.39
CA ASN A 252 0.17 -16.31 -2.16
C ASN A 252 -0.28 -16.41 -0.69
N GLN A 253 0.62 -16.16 0.27
CA GLN A 253 0.26 -16.15 1.68
C GLN A 253 -0.58 -14.92 2.07
N PHE A 254 -0.29 -13.74 1.50
CA PHE A 254 -1.08 -12.51 1.66
C PHE A 254 -2.57 -12.75 1.34
N TYR A 255 -2.87 -13.34 0.17
CA TYR A 255 -4.25 -13.62 -0.21
C TYR A 255 -4.87 -14.76 0.60
N LYS A 256 -4.09 -15.75 1.02
CA LYS A 256 -4.55 -16.81 1.93
C LYS A 256 -4.99 -16.23 3.28
N ASN A 257 -4.28 -15.23 3.78
CA ASN A 257 -4.63 -14.49 5.00
C ASN A 257 -5.79 -13.49 4.78
N LYS A 258 -6.31 -13.35 3.56
CA LYS A 258 -7.37 -12.39 3.18
C LYS A 258 -6.97 -10.92 3.43
N MET A 259 -5.70 -10.63 3.40
CA MET A 259 -5.18 -9.27 3.49
C MET A 259 -5.58 -8.44 2.25
N LYS A 260 -5.59 -7.11 2.38
CA LYS A 260 -6.17 -6.23 1.34
C LYS A 260 -5.25 -5.11 0.91
N ASP A 261 -4.34 -4.70 1.77
CA ASP A 261 -3.57 -3.48 1.60
C ASP A 261 -2.08 -3.79 1.67
N PHE A 262 -1.35 -3.36 0.65
CA PHE A 262 0.10 -3.36 0.61
C PHE A 262 0.60 -2.14 -0.15
N PHE A 263 1.82 -1.70 0.15
CA PHE A 263 2.43 -0.54 -0.45
C PHE A 263 3.81 -0.89 -0.99
N VAL A 264 4.09 -0.46 -2.22
CA VAL A 264 5.45 -0.44 -2.76
C VAL A 264 6.23 0.64 -2.02
N GLU A 265 7.38 0.29 -1.47
CA GLU A 265 8.31 1.25 -0.93
C GLU A 265 9.64 1.15 -1.67
N ILE A 266 10.18 2.31 -2.05
CA ILE A 266 11.46 2.42 -2.74
C ILE A 266 12.30 3.44 -1.96
N GLU A 267 13.48 3.03 -1.55
CA GLU A 267 14.45 3.91 -0.92
C GLU A 267 15.54 4.31 -1.92
N ILE A 268 16.09 5.49 -1.75
CA ILE A 268 17.19 5.98 -2.58
C ILE A 268 18.45 5.17 -2.25
N PRO A 269 18.95 4.31 -3.17
CA PRO A 269 20.15 3.53 -2.89
C PRO A 269 21.38 4.41 -2.88
N GLN A 270 22.42 3.98 -2.17
CA GLN A 270 23.69 4.71 -2.06
C GLN A 270 24.28 4.99 -3.44
N SER A 271 24.22 4.04 -4.36
CA SER A 271 24.71 4.21 -5.74
C SER A 271 24.04 5.36 -6.50
N LEU A 272 22.76 5.64 -6.21
CA LEU A 272 22.05 6.77 -6.82
C LEU A 272 22.44 8.10 -6.15
N ARG A 273 22.69 8.11 -4.84
CA ARG A 273 23.20 9.29 -4.11
C ARG A 273 24.60 9.70 -4.58
N GLU A 274 25.39 8.75 -5.04
CA GLU A 274 26.76 8.94 -5.52
C GLU A 274 26.84 9.14 -7.04
N LYS A 275 25.72 9.00 -7.77
CA LYS A 275 25.67 9.09 -9.22
C LYS A 275 26.06 10.50 -9.70
N THR A 276 26.85 10.54 -10.77
CA THR A 276 27.35 11.77 -11.39
C THR A 276 26.88 11.95 -12.81
N ASN A 277 26.79 13.19 -13.24
CA ASN A 277 26.60 13.60 -14.62
C ASN A 277 27.88 13.40 -15.45
N ALA A 278 27.78 13.56 -16.76
CA ALA A 278 28.94 13.47 -17.67
C ALA A 278 30.04 14.52 -17.41
N ASP A 279 29.68 15.64 -16.78
CA ASP A 279 30.60 16.71 -16.37
C ASP A 279 31.24 16.48 -14.99
N GLY A 280 30.95 15.34 -14.33
CA GLY A 280 31.45 14.97 -13.02
C GLY A 280 30.66 15.56 -11.84
N SER A 281 29.68 16.43 -12.07
CA SER A 281 28.82 16.93 -11.01
C SER A 281 27.88 15.82 -10.47
N LYS A 282 27.57 15.85 -9.16
CA LYS A 282 26.60 14.89 -8.57
C LYS A 282 25.18 15.17 -9.09
N TYR A 283 24.38 14.12 -9.11
CA TYR A 283 22.95 14.28 -9.37
C TYR A 283 22.33 15.23 -8.35
N ASN A 284 21.50 16.16 -8.83
CA ASN A 284 20.67 17.00 -7.97
C ASN A 284 19.38 16.24 -7.55
N ASN A 285 18.64 16.82 -6.61
CA ASN A 285 17.41 16.18 -6.10
C ASN A 285 16.37 15.92 -7.19
N ASP A 286 16.23 16.78 -8.19
CA ASP A 286 15.27 16.57 -9.29
C ASP A 286 15.65 15.36 -10.14
N GLN A 287 16.95 15.20 -10.42
CA GLN A 287 17.47 14.02 -11.14
C GLN A 287 17.28 12.74 -10.32
N ILE A 288 17.56 12.80 -9.01
CA ILE A 288 17.31 11.67 -8.11
C ILE A 288 15.81 11.31 -8.11
N MET A 289 14.93 12.30 -7.97
CA MET A 289 13.48 12.05 -7.97
C MET A 289 12.98 11.49 -9.30
N GLU A 290 13.57 11.87 -10.42
CA GLU A 290 13.25 11.30 -11.72
C GLU A 290 13.61 9.80 -11.78
N GLU A 291 14.75 9.38 -11.24
CA GLU A 291 15.13 7.97 -11.12
C GLU A 291 14.19 7.22 -10.16
N MET A 292 13.77 7.86 -9.06
CA MET A 292 12.79 7.26 -8.13
C MET A 292 11.44 7.03 -8.81
N PHE A 293 10.95 7.96 -9.60
CA PHE A 293 9.74 7.75 -10.39
C PHE A 293 9.89 6.65 -11.45
N LYS A 294 11.05 6.54 -12.11
CA LYS A 294 11.33 5.43 -13.04
C LYS A 294 11.33 4.08 -12.31
N ALA A 295 11.91 4.04 -11.11
CA ALA A 295 11.87 2.84 -10.26
C ALA A 295 10.44 2.49 -9.85
N ALA A 296 9.63 3.48 -9.48
CA ALA A 296 8.22 3.29 -9.18
C ALA A 296 7.42 2.76 -10.38
N GLU A 297 7.68 3.29 -11.58
CA GLU A 297 7.03 2.82 -12.82
C GLU A 297 7.40 1.38 -13.13
N LYS A 298 8.68 1.01 -13.08
CA LYS A 298 9.14 -0.36 -13.30
C LYS A 298 8.55 -1.34 -12.28
N SER A 299 8.54 -0.95 -11.01
CA SER A 299 7.95 -1.74 -9.90
C SER A 299 6.45 -1.97 -10.13
N MET A 300 5.73 -0.93 -10.56
CA MET A 300 4.32 -1.05 -10.94
C MET A 300 4.14 -2.01 -12.13
N GLN A 301 4.96 -1.91 -13.17
CA GLN A 301 4.89 -2.79 -14.34
C GLN A 301 5.13 -4.24 -13.96
N TYR A 302 6.14 -4.51 -13.11
CA TYR A 302 6.40 -5.85 -12.58
C TYR A 302 5.16 -6.42 -11.88
N LEU A 303 4.63 -5.70 -10.88
CA LEU A 303 3.46 -6.17 -10.11
C LEU A 303 2.19 -6.28 -10.96
N LYS A 304 1.99 -5.38 -11.91
CA LYS A 304 0.86 -5.43 -12.84
C LYS A 304 0.88 -6.67 -13.72
N ASN A 305 2.06 -7.08 -14.17
CA ASN A 305 2.26 -8.25 -15.04
C ASN A 305 2.35 -9.57 -14.26
N ALA A 306 2.68 -9.53 -12.97
CA ALA A 306 2.81 -10.70 -12.12
C ALA A 306 1.46 -11.43 -11.94
N LYS A 307 1.37 -12.71 -12.33
CA LYS A 307 0.14 -13.51 -12.22
C LYS A 307 -0.31 -13.75 -10.78
N PHE A 308 0.61 -13.67 -9.85
CA PHE A 308 0.36 -13.87 -8.41
C PHE A 308 -0.19 -12.62 -7.71
N VAL A 309 -0.18 -11.44 -8.33
CA VAL A 309 -0.86 -10.24 -7.83
C VAL A 309 -2.27 -10.18 -8.42
N LYS A 310 -3.29 -9.99 -7.55
CA LYS A 310 -4.72 -10.06 -7.93
C LYS A 310 -5.41 -8.71 -7.83
#